data_b28a1efc6f17256e1c742274a119bb21
#
_entry.id   b28a1efc6f17256e1c742274a119bb21
#
_cell.length_a   1.000
_cell.length_b   1.000
_cell.length_c   1.000
_cell.angle_alpha   90.00
_cell.angle_beta   90.00
_cell.angle_gamma   90.00
#
_symmetry.space_group_name_H-M   'P 1'
#
loop_
_entity.id
_entity.type
_entity.pdbx_description
1 polymer ?
#
loop_
_entity_poly.entity_id
_entity_poly.type
_entity_poly.pdbx_seq_one_letter_code
_entity_poly.pdbx_strand_id
1 'polypeptide(L)'
;MPAESIPDVCLKDEVARSEHPVLIIDGMNLFVRCYCAYPAVSSHGYQLGGMLGFIKTLTRLSNDLVPRGIVIAWEGGGSQRRRALYPDYKMNRRPEKLNRFYQDDIPDSDENRLHQNVALIKLLKHVPVWQVYADCCEGDDIIAHIVNCQLVNRNVIIGSSDKDMHQLLNARVRQYSFHKKRVLTADDVYAEYGILAENFGIAKAVCGDPTDNVPGVPRIGFKTLTKHIPLLRCEATVLDDVLKYAASHRQSSLPCARIWADEQLVRRNWELVKLDISSLPAARSAQITSVLSADAPALDIVGVCQILADEGTSNLNVSELTTTFARYAGCRIM
;
A
#
# COMPACT_ATOMS: atom_id res chain seq x y z
N MET A 1 1.70 -13.44 -48.58
CA MET A 1 2.50 -12.67 -47.60
C MET A 1 2.85 -13.62 -46.50
N PRO A 2 4.10 -14.00 -46.25
CA PRO A 2 4.44 -14.84 -45.12
C PRO A 2 4.36 -13.97 -43.83
N ALA A 3 3.77 -14.55 -42.79
CA ALA A 3 3.74 -13.95 -41.46
C ALA A 3 5.17 -13.84 -40.94
N GLU A 4 5.59 -12.64 -40.57
CA GLU A 4 6.86 -12.40 -39.91
C GLU A 4 6.85 -13.13 -38.55
N SER A 5 7.73 -14.08 -38.38
CA SER A 5 7.96 -14.79 -37.13
C SER A 5 8.60 -13.84 -36.12
N ILE A 6 7.93 -13.62 -34.99
CA ILE A 6 8.49 -12.91 -33.86
C ILE A 6 9.80 -13.58 -33.43
N PRO A 7 10.89 -12.84 -33.22
CA PRO A 7 12.17 -13.42 -32.85
C PRO A 7 12.11 -14.21 -31.54
N ASP A 8 12.66 -15.40 -31.53
CA ASP A 8 12.69 -16.38 -30.42
C ASP A 8 13.30 -15.80 -29.10
N VAL A 9 14.11 -14.77 -29.22
CA VAL A 9 14.71 -14.02 -28.10
C VAL A 9 13.66 -13.23 -27.34
N CYS A 10 12.66 -12.64 -28.05
CA CYS A 10 11.60 -11.84 -27.41
C CYS A 10 10.67 -12.72 -26.56
N LEU A 11 10.37 -13.93 -27.00
CA LEU A 11 9.52 -14.88 -26.27
C LEU A 11 10.20 -15.42 -25.00
N LYS A 12 11.51 -15.67 -25.04
CA LYS A 12 12.26 -16.14 -23.85
C LYS A 12 12.35 -15.05 -22.76
N ASP A 13 12.56 -13.80 -23.16
CA ASP A 13 12.57 -12.65 -22.23
C ASP A 13 11.19 -12.38 -21.65
N GLU A 14 10.13 -12.61 -22.42
CA GLU A 14 8.75 -12.42 -21.94
C GLU A 14 8.31 -13.52 -20.98
N VAL A 15 8.69 -14.76 -21.22
CA VAL A 15 8.45 -15.91 -20.32
C VAL A 15 9.24 -15.74 -19.02
N ALA A 16 10.52 -15.36 -19.07
CA ALA A 16 11.32 -15.08 -17.88
C ALA A 16 10.72 -13.93 -17.05
N ARG A 17 10.21 -12.87 -17.70
CA ARG A 17 9.52 -11.76 -17.03
C ARG A 17 8.18 -12.14 -16.43
N SER A 18 7.51 -13.19 -16.92
CA SER A 18 6.20 -13.62 -16.40
C SER A 18 6.25 -14.08 -14.95
N GLU A 19 7.41 -14.53 -14.48
CA GLU A 19 7.65 -14.98 -13.10
C GLU A 19 7.96 -13.83 -12.13
N HIS A 20 8.39 -12.66 -12.65
CA HIS A 20 8.70 -11.50 -11.81
C HIS A 20 7.43 -10.93 -11.19
N PRO A 21 7.51 -10.45 -9.91
CA PRO A 21 6.36 -9.90 -9.21
C PRO A 21 5.90 -8.57 -9.82
N VAL A 22 4.63 -8.25 -9.68
CA VAL A 22 4.14 -6.87 -9.85
C VAL A 22 4.41 -6.11 -8.56
N LEU A 23 5.02 -4.92 -8.68
CA LEU A 23 5.25 -4.03 -7.56
C LEU A 23 4.07 -3.06 -7.43
N ILE A 24 3.34 -3.12 -6.33
CA ILE A 24 2.27 -2.15 -6.00
C ILE A 24 2.80 -1.22 -4.92
N ILE A 25 2.87 0.06 -5.19
CA ILE A 25 3.28 1.09 -4.23
C ILE A 25 2.05 1.74 -3.61
N ASP A 26 2.00 1.75 -2.30
CA ASP A 26 1.15 2.65 -1.54
C ASP A 26 1.67 4.08 -1.70
N GLY A 27 0.99 4.85 -2.57
CA GLY A 27 1.48 6.15 -3.02
C GLY A 27 1.61 7.16 -1.88
N MET A 28 0.60 7.25 -1.02
CA MET A 28 0.64 8.20 0.09
C MET A 28 1.60 7.78 1.19
N ASN A 29 1.69 6.48 1.51
CA ASN A 29 2.65 5.98 2.50
C ASN A 29 4.09 6.28 2.11
N LEU A 30 4.46 6.03 0.84
CA LEU A 30 5.80 6.34 0.34
C LEU A 30 6.03 7.86 0.23
N PHE A 31 5.04 8.62 -0.28
CA PHE A 31 5.15 10.07 -0.43
C PHE A 31 5.39 10.77 0.90
N VAL A 32 4.54 10.53 1.91
CA VAL A 32 4.66 11.13 3.24
C VAL A 32 5.99 10.75 3.89
N ARG A 33 6.41 9.49 3.78
CA ARG A 33 7.71 9.06 4.26
C ARG A 33 8.86 9.85 3.64
N CYS A 34 8.83 10.06 2.32
CA CYS A 34 9.86 10.83 1.62
C CYS A 34 9.80 12.31 1.99
N TYR A 35 8.60 12.87 2.08
CA TYR A 35 8.38 14.24 2.51
C TYR A 35 8.96 14.52 3.89
N CYS A 36 8.80 13.58 4.84
CA CYS A 36 9.36 13.70 6.19
C CYS A 36 10.87 13.48 6.28
N ALA A 37 11.45 12.70 5.36
CA ALA A 37 12.79 12.15 5.55
C ALA A 37 13.82 12.62 4.51
N TYR A 38 13.40 13.11 3.35
CA TYR A 38 14.32 13.45 2.26
C TYR A 38 14.49 14.98 2.15
N PRO A 39 15.69 15.51 2.44
CA PRO A 39 15.94 16.94 2.31
C PRO A 39 16.20 17.30 0.84
N ALA A 40 15.34 18.11 0.25
CA ALA A 40 15.57 18.70 -1.06
C ALA A 40 14.82 20.03 -1.17
N VAL A 41 15.50 21.04 -1.66
CA VAL A 41 14.94 22.38 -1.90
C VAL A 41 15.17 22.72 -3.36
N SER A 42 14.16 23.32 -4.00
CA SER A 42 14.25 23.83 -5.36
C SER A 42 15.04 25.14 -5.44
N SER A 43 15.43 25.55 -6.65
CA SER A 43 15.98 26.89 -6.89
C SER A 43 14.96 28.00 -6.59
N HIS A 44 13.67 27.68 -6.50
CA HIS A 44 12.59 28.60 -6.14
C HIS A 44 12.37 28.69 -4.61
N GLY A 45 13.15 27.96 -3.80
CA GLY A 45 13.04 27.97 -2.34
C GLY A 45 11.95 27.03 -1.78
N TYR A 46 11.33 26.20 -2.63
CA TYR A 46 10.32 25.23 -2.17
C TYR A 46 10.94 23.88 -1.78
N GLN A 47 10.35 23.24 -0.80
CA GLN A 47 10.66 21.84 -0.50
C GLN A 47 10.22 20.93 -1.64
N LEU A 48 11.07 19.97 -2.01
CA LEU A 48 10.79 18.94 -3.01
C LEU A 48 11.11 17.53 -2.54
N GLY A 49 11.35 17.34 -1.24
CA GLY A 49 11.78 16.06 -0.67
C GLY A 49 10.80 14.92 -0.92
N GLY A 50 9.50 15.17 -0.85
CA GLY A 50 8.46 14.19 -1.13
C GLY A 50 8.52 13.68 -2.57
N MET A 51 8.55 14.58 -3.52
CA MET A 51 8.60 14.24 -4.96
C MET A 51 9.90 13.53 -5.33
N LEU A 52 11.05 14.15 -5.03
CA LEU A 52 12.35 13.60 -5.42
C LEU A 52 12.70 12.32 -4.69
N GLY A 53 12.41 12.25 -3.38
CA GLY A 53 12.61 11.06 -2.58
C GLY A 53 11.76 9.89 -3.05
N PHE A 54 10.51 10.15 -3.46
CA PHE A 54 9.62 9.14 -4.03
C PHE A 54 10.25 8.53 -5.30
N ILE A 55 10.60 9.37 -6.28
CA ILE A 55 11.17 8.90 -7.56
C ILE A 55 12.46 8.14 -7.34
N LYS A 56 13.38 8.65 -6.50
CA LYS A 56 14.64 7.95 -6.18
C LYS A 56 14.38 6.60 -5.50
N THR A 57 13.41 6.54 -4.58
CA THR A 57 13.05 5.28 -3.93
C THR A 57 12.42 4.30 -4.90
N LEU A 58 11.55 4.78 -5.78
CA LEU A 58 10.91 3.95 -6.81
C LEU A 58 11.95 3.39 -7.80
N THR A 59 12.89 4.23 -8.26
CA THR A 59 14.01 3.81 -9.14
C THR A 59 14.85 2.72 -8.48
N ARG A 60 15.24 2.93 -7.21
CA ARG A 60 16.00 1.94 -6.45
C ARG A 60 15.23 0.62 -6.31
N LEU A 61 13.96 0.66 -5.88
CA LEU A 61 13.14 -0.56 -5.74
C LEU A 61 12.95 -1.29 -7.06
N SER A 62 12.82 -0.54 -8.15
CA SER A 62 12.73 -1.12 -9.50
C SER A 62 13.99 -1.88 -9.89
N ASN A 63 15.15 -1.40 -9.48
CA ASN A 63 16.43 -2.07 -9.71
C ASN A 63 16.65 -3.26 -8.76
N ASP A 64 16.28 -3.11 -7.49
CA ASP A 64 16.49 -4.14 -6.46
C ASP A 64 15.52 -5.34 -6.63
N LEU A 65 14.26 -5.08 -6.97
CA LEU A 65 13.20 -6.09 -7.03
C LEU A 65 12.91 -6.59 -8.44
N VAL A 66 13.37 -5.88 -9.44
CA VAL A 66 13.17 -6.18 -10.89
C VAL A 66 11.72 -6.62 -11.17
N PRO A 67 10.70 -5.80 -10.86
CA PRO A 67 9.33 -6.21 -11.05
C PRO A 67 8.96 -6.32 -12.54
N ARG A 68 7.89 -7.08 -12.85
CA ARG A 68 7.28 -7.12 -14.19
C ARG A 68 6.67 -5.78 -14.60
N GLY A 69 6.13 -5.06 -13.63
CA GLY A 69 5.50 -3.74 -13.80
C GLY A 69 5.22 -3.11 -12.44
N ILE A 70 4.89 -1.83 -12.46
CA ILE A 70 4.77 -1.01 -11.26
C ILE A 70 3.42 -0.31 -11.25
N VAL A 71 2.64 -0.54 -10.19
CA VAL A 71 1.36 0.13 -9.95
C VAL A 71 1.51 1.06 -8.75
N ILE A 72 1.00 2.27 -8.86
CA ILE A 72 0.95 3.23 -7.76
C ILE A 72 -0.51 3.45 -7.40
N ALA A 73 -0.90 3.07 -6.18
CA ALA A 73 -2.23 3.26 -5.65
C ALA A 73 -2.28 4.57 -4.85
N TRP A 74 -3.17 5.47 -5.26
CA TRP A 74 -3.38 6.77 -4.62
C TRP A 74 -4.66 6.80 -3.81
N GLU A 75 -4.60 7.41 -2.64
CA GLU A 75 -5.76 7.62 -1.78
C GLU A 75 -6.73 8.64 -2.37
N GLY A 76 -8.03 8.35 -2.33
CA GLY A 76 -9.11 9.18 -2.85
C GLY A 76 -9.85 10.00 -1.80
N GLY A 77 -9.14 10.61 -0.85
CA GLY A 77 -9.75 11.45 0.20
C GLY A 77 -10.28 10.66 1.40
N GLY A 78 -9.85 9.42 1.56
CA GLY A 78 -10.20 8.52 2.65
C GLY A 78 -11.57 7.85 2.51
N SER A 79 -11.86 6.89 3.39
CA SER A 79 -13.09 6.08 3.30
C SER A 79 -14.30 6.79 3.90
N GLN A 80 -15.24 7.21 3.07
CA GLN A 80 -16.54 7.72 3.54
C GLN A 80 -17.34 6.63 4.26
N ARG A 81 -17.25 5.38 3.81
CA ARG A 81 -17.90 4.22 4.45
C ARG A 81 -17.45 4.04 5.89
N ARG A 82 -16.13 4.06 6.14
CA ARG A 82 -15.58 3.91 7.49
C ARG A 82 -15.99 5.07 8.40
N ARG A 83 -15.96 6.31 7.90
CA ARG A 83 -16.41 7.50 8.67
C ARG A 83 -17.90 7.48 8.96
N ALA A 84 -18.73 6.99 8.05
CA ALA A 84 -20.16 6.82 8.29
C ALA A 84 -20.45 5.76 9.35
N LEU A 85 -19.66 4.69 9.40
CA LEU A 85 -19.77 3.62 10.40
C LEU A 85 -19.22 4.05 11.77
N TYR A 86 -18.13 4.82 11.78
CA TYR A 86 -17.47 5.32 12.99
C TYR A 86 -16.92 6.72 12.74
N PRO A 87 -17.64 7.78 13.19
CA PRO A 87 -17.24 9.18 12.91
C PRO A 87 -15.85 9.56 13.44
N ASP A 88 -15.42 8.94 14.55
CA ASP A 88 -14.13 9.21 15.15
C ASP A 88 -12.94 8.52 14.44
N TYR A 89 -13.22 7.75 13.38
CA TYR A 89 -12.19 7.07 12.58
C TYR A 89 -11.17 8.06 12.03
N LYS A 90 -9.91 7.84 12.38
CA LYS A 90 -8.75 8.69 11.99
C LYS A 90 -8.82 10.17 12.45
N MET A 91 -9.74 10.55 13.35
CA MET A 91 -9.85 11.93 13.82
C MET A 91 -8.62 12.42 14.60
N ASN A 92 -7.89 11.52 15.25
CA ASN A 92 -6.70 11.86 16.02
C ASN A 92 -5.43 12.01 15.18
N ARG A 93 -5.52 11.77 13.86
CA ARG A 93 -4.39 12.01 12.95
C ARG A 93 -4.11 13.51 12.90
N ARG A 94 -3.17 13.96 13.72
CA ARG A 94 -2.62 15.32 13.61
C ARG A 94 -1.60 15.34 12.49
N PRO A 95 -1.54 16.41 11.67
CA PRO A 95 -0.37 16.64 10.84
C PRO A 95 0.82 16.78 11.81
N GLU A 96 1.65 15.73 11.88
CA GLU A 96 2.94 15.83 12.55
C GLU A 96 3.77 16.87 11.81
N LYS A 97 4.72 17.52 12.52
CA LYS A 97 5.75 18.34 11.85
C LYS A 97 6.50 17.43 10.88
N LEU A 98 6.13 17.52 9.62
CA LEU A 98 6.48 16.55 8.60
C LEU A 98 7.95 16.66 8.16
N ASN A 99 8.68 17.67 8.66
CA ASN A 99 10.03 17.92 8.16
C ASN A 99 11.04 18.24 9.25
N ARG A 100 11.89 17.25 9.58
CA ARG A 100 12.93 17.38 10.60
C ARG A 100 14.19 18.08 10.12
N PHE A 101 14.35 18.29 8.82
CA PHE A 101 15.62 18.66 8.20
C PHE A 101 15.69 20.12 7.77
N TYR A 102 14.56 20.83 7.82
CA TYR A 102 14.50 22.22 7.41
C TYR A 102 14.56 23.14 8.62
N GLN A 103 15.27 24.25 8.45
CA GLN A 103 15.29 25.34 9.40
C GLN A 103 13.95 26.06 9.37
N ASP A 104 13.64 26.85 10.38
CA ASP A 104 12.32 27.47 10.62
C ASP A 104 11.84 28.43 9.51
N ASP A 105 12.71 28.77 8.55
CA ASP A 105 12.45 29.69 7.43
C ASP A 105 11.87 29.02 6.17
N ILE A 106 11.81 27.67 6.10
CA ILE A 106 11.13 26.97 5.01
C ILE A 106 9.79 26.45 5.51
N PRO A 107 8.67 26.99 5.02
CA PRO A 107 7.35 26.61 5.53
C PRO A 107 7.02 25.14 5.22
N ASP A 108 6.80 24.38 6.27
CA ASP A 108 6.16 23.06 6.21
C ASP A 108 4.64 23.28 6.17
N SER A 109 4.12 23.54 4.99
CA SER A 109 2.69 23.83 4.79
C SER A 109 1.98 22.72 4.05
N ASP A 110 0.69 22.56 4.33
CA ASP A 110 -0.18 21.65 3.59
C ASP A 110 -0.21 22.00 2.09
N GLU A 111 -0.05 23.26 1.75
CA GLU A 111 0.05 23.74 0.36
C GLU A 111 1.29 23.18 -0.34
N ASN A 112 2.46 23.24 0.31
CA ASN A 112 3.70 22.69 -0.25
C ASN A 112 3.59 21.16 -0.41
N ARG A 113 3.00 20.46 0.55
CA ARG A 113 2.76 19.02 0.47
C ARG A 113 1.85 18.68 -0.70
N LEU A 114 0.75 19.42 -0.87
CA LEU A 114 -0.17 19.24 -1.99
C LEU A 114 0.51 19.53 -3.32
N HIS A 115 1.26 20.64 -3.40
CA HIS A 115 2.03 21.00 -4.60
C HIS A 115 2.97 19.88 -5.03
N GLN A 116 3.81 19.36 -4.11
CA GLN A 116 4.72 18.26 -4.41
C GLN A 116 4.00 16.98 -4.85
N ASN A 117 2.84 16.67 -4.24
CA ASN A 117 2.05 15.51 -4.62
C ASN A 117 1.52 15.66 -6.05
N VAL A 118 0.99 16.81 -6.39
CA VAL A 118 0.49 17.13 -7.75
C VAL A 118 1.63 17.06 -8.76
N ALA A 119 2.79 17.65 -8.46
CA ALA A 119 3.97 17.63 -9.33
C ALA A 119 4.47 16.17 -9.52
N LEU A 120 4.48 15.36 -8.46
CA LEU A 120 4.82 13.94 -8.53
C LEU A 120 3.87 13.15 -9.44
N ILE A 121 2.55 13.33 -9.26
CA ILE A 121 1.54 12.66 -10.09
C ILE A 121 1.70 13.05 -11.56
N LYS A 122 1.98 14.33 -11.85
CA LYS A 122 2.26 14.80 -13.21
C LYS A 122 3.53 14.14 -13.78
N LEU A 123 4.62 14.13 -13.03
CA LEU A 123 5.89 13.51 -13.45
C LEU A 123 5.69 12.02 -13.75
N LEU A 124 4.97 11.31 -12.92
CA LEU A 124 4.70 9.88 -13.09
C LEU A 124 3.84 9.56 -14.32
N LYS A 125 3.14 10.53 -14.93
CA LYS A 125 2.47 10.34 -16.23
C LYS A 125 3.45 10.16 -17.39
N HIS A 126 4.68 10.61 -17.23
CA HIS A 126 5.77 10.49 -18.21
C HIS A 126 6.67 9.28 -17.95
N VAL A 127 6.34 8.47 -16.93
CA VAL A 127 7.08 7.26 -16.55
C VAL A 127 6.17 6.04 -16.76
N PRO A 128 6.68 4.90 -17.26
CA PRO A 128 5.88 3.71 -17.54
C PRO A 128 5.46 2.98 -16.25
N VAL A 129 4.53 3.60 -15.53
CA VAL A 129 3.89 3.06 -14.32
C VAL A 129 2.38 3.27 -14.42
N TRP A 130 1.59 2.34 -13.88
CA TRP A 130 0.14 2.52 -13.76
C TRP A 130 -0.17 3.33 -12.50
N GLN A 131 -0.89 4.41 -12.65
CA GLN A 131 -1.41 5.17 -11.51
C GLN A 131 -2.89 4.86 -11.34
N VAL A 132 -3.27 4.36 -10.18
CA VAL A 132 -4.64 3.97 -9.85
C VAL A 132 -5.15 4.84 -8.72
N TYR A 133 -6.37 5.32 -8.87
CA TYR A 133 -7.06 6.19 -7.93
C TYR A 133 -8.53 5.84 -7.87
N ALA A 134 -9.15 5.90 -6.69
CA ALA A 134 -10.58 5.74 -6.52
C ALA A 134 -11.12 6.72 -5.48
N ASP A 135 -12.10 7.55 -5.87
CA ASP A 135 -12.72 8.53 -4.98
C ASP A 135 -13.36 7.86 -3.76
N CYS A 136 -13.25 8.52 -2.62
CA CYS A 136 -13.85 8.10 -1.36
C CYS A 136 -13.35 6.73 -0.86
N CYS A 137 -12.21 6.25 -1.37
CA CYS A 137 -11.56 5.01 -0.97
C CYS A 137 -10.17 5.30 -0.42
N GLU A 138 -9.71 4.45 0.48
CA GLU A 138 -8.33 4.50 0.97
C GLU A 138 -7.40 3.72 0.05
N GLY A 139 -6.11 4.04 0.07
CA GLY A 139 -5.09 3.35 -0.70
C GLY A 139 -5.08 1.85 -0.43
N ASP A 140 -5.31 1.46 0.83
CA ASP A 140 -5.36 0.08 1.29
C ASP A 140 -6.47 -0.72 0.61
N ASP A 141 -7.68 -0.13 0.45
CA ASP A 141 -8.80 -0.77 -0.23
C ASP A 141 -8.50 -1.00 -1.70
N ILE A 142 -7.84 -0.02 -2.34
CA ILE A 142 -7.41 -0.12 -3.75
C ILE A 142 -6.38 -1.23 -3.90
N ILE A 143 -5.36 -1.28 -3.04
CA ILE A 143 -4.32 -2.31 -3.04
C ILE A 143 -4.93 -3.69 -2.84
N ALA A 144 -5.81 -3.85 -1.84
CA ALA A 144 -6.50 -5.10 -1.57
C ALA A 144 -7.32 -5.58 -2.78
N HIS A 145 -8.05 -4.67 -3.43
CA HIS A 145 -8.81 -4.99 -4.63
C HIS A 145 -7.91 -5.44 -5.79
N ILE A 146 -6.81 -4.73 -6.04
CA ILE A 146 -5.85 -5.10 -7.09
C ILE A 146 -5.30 -6.50 -6.83
N VAL A 147 -4.85 -6.77 -5.62
CA VAL A 147 -4.26 -8.05 -5.21
C VAL A 147 -5.26 -9.21 -5.32
N ASN A 148 -6.50 -9.00 -4.86
CA ASN A 148 -7.48 -10.06 -4.71
C ASN A 148 -8.38 -10.28 -5.94
N CYS A 149 -8.49 -9.27 -6.84
CA CYS A 149 -9.38 -9.35 -7.99
C CYS A 149 -8.67 -9.22 -9.33
N GLN A 150 -7.63 -8.39 -9.43
CA GLN A 150 -6.99 -8.09 -10.71
C GLN A 150 -5.74 -8.95 -10.95
N LEU A 151 -4.94 -9.18 -9.92
CA LEU A 151 -3.66 -9.89 -10.01
C LEU A 151 -3.70 -11.25 -9.28
N VAL A 152 -4.83 -11.97 -9.35
CA VAL A 152 -5.06 -13.23 -8.61
C VAL A 152 -4.05 -14.33 -8.95
N ASN A 153 -3.51 -14.33 -10.17
CA ASN A 153 -2.55 -15.33 -10.67
C ASN A 153 -1.11 -14.76 -10.75
N ARG A 154 -0.83 -13.62 -10.11
CA ARG A 154 0.49 -12.98 -10.17
C ARG A 154 1.15 -12.95 -8.80
N ASN A 155 2.47 -13.07 -8.80
CA ASN A 155 3.27 -12.71 -7.64
C ASN A 155 3.24 -11.20 -7.46
N VAL A 156 3.04 -10.73 -6.24
CA VAL A 156 2.91 -9.30 -5.90
C VAL A 156 3.84 -8.95 -4.75
N ILE A 157 4.47 -7.78 -4.86
CA ILE A 157 5.15 -7.13 -3.72
C ILE A 157 4.44 -5.80 -3.47
N ILE A 158 3.88 -5.64 -2.28
CA ILE A 158 3.26 -4.38 -1.82
C ILE A 158 4.34 -3.52 -1.17
N GLY A 159 4.64 -2.37 -1.73
CA GLY A 159 5.55 -1.38 -1.14
C GLY A 159 4.78 -0.47 -0.19
N SER A 160 4.72 -0.83 1.07
CA SER A 160 4.11 -0.04 2.16
C SER A 160 4.73 -0.42 3.50
N SER A 161 4.76 0.51 4.45
CA SER A 161 5.10 0.23 5.86
C SER A 161 3.88 0.02 6.73
N ASP A 162 2.68 0.11 6.16
CA ASP A 162 1.45 -0.12 6.88
C ASP A 162 1.29 -1.59 7.25
N LYS A 163 0.96 -1.84 8.52
CA LYS A 163 0.74 -3.20 9.04
C LYS A 163 -0.58 -3.79 8.57
N ASP A 164 -1.51 -2.97 8.07
CA ASP A 164 -2.77 -3.46 7.55
C ASP A 164 -2.58 -4.35 6.33
N MET A 165 -1.50 -4.12 5.57
CA MET A 165 -1.09 -4.98 4.47
C MET A 165 -0.75 -6.41 4.90
N HIS A 166 -0.46 -6.66 6.19
CA HIS A 166 -0.15 -8.01 6.69
C HIS A 166 -1.28 -9.01 6.41
N GLN A 167 -2.55 -8.56 6.44
CA GLN A 167 -3.70 -9.41 6.17
C GLN A 167 -3.81 -9.89 4.70
N LEU A 168 -3.05 -9.28 3.79
CA LEU A 168 -3.00 -9.66 2.38
C LEU A 168 -1.88 -10.65 2.06
N LEU A 169 -0.95 -10.90 2.99
CA LEU A 169 0.24 -11.70 2.75
C LEU A 169 -0.09 -13.19 2.67
N ASN A 170 0.47 -13.85 1.65
CA ASN A 170 0.33 -15.28 1.42
C ASN A 170 1.50 -15.79 0.55
N ALA A 171 1.41 -16.99 -0.01
CA ALA A 171 2.47 -17.57 -0.83
C ALA A 171 2.88 -16.70 -2.03
N ARG A 172 1.94 -15.93 -2.63
CA ARG A 172 2.17 -15.09 -3.80
C ARG A 172 2.29 -13.60 -3.49
N VAL A 173 1.82 -13.14 -2.32
CA VAL A 173 1.80 -11.73 -1.93
C VAL A 173 2.77 -11.49 -0.79
N ARG A 174 3.68 -10.58 -0.99
CA ARG A 174 4.70 -10.15 -0.02
C ARG A 174 4.63 -8.65 0.17
N GLN A 175 5.24 -8.13 1.23
CA GLN A 175 5.29 -6.70 1.51
C GLN A 175 6.74 -6.22 1.61
N TYR A 176 7.10 -5.19 0.86
CA TYR A 176 8.34 -4.47 1.11
C TYR A 176 8.10 -3.41 2.18
N SER A 177 8.69 -3.59 3.34
CA SER A 177 8.64 -2.61 4.43
C SER A 177 9.72 -1.54 4.26
N PHE A 178 9.33 -0.30 4.02
CA PHE A 178 10.26 0.82 3.95
C PHE A 178 10.99 1.07 5.29
N HIS A 179 10.37 0.70 6.41
CA HIS A 179 10.96 0.82 7.73
C HIS A 179 12.04 -0.24 7.96
N LYS A 180 11.70 -1.52 7.70
CA LYS A 180 12.62 -2.66 7.87
C LYS A 180 13.60 -2.81 6.69
N LYS A 181 13.37 -2.11 5.59
CA LYS A 181 14.16 -2.16 4.33
C LYS A 181 14.32 -3.58 3.77
N ARG A 182 13.30 -4.41 3.92
CA ARG A 182 13.29 -5.79 3.41
C ARG A 182 11.88 -6.23 3.03
N VAL A 183 11.82 -7.30 2.26
CA VAL A 183 10.55 -7.99 1.94
C VAL A 183 10.12 -8.82 3.15
N LEU A 184 8.85 -8.70 3.50
CA LEU A 184 8.17 -9.48 4.54
C LEU A 184 7.25 -10.51 3.89
N THR A 185 7.14 -11.67 4.51
CA THR A 185 6.28 -12.78 4.12
C THR A 185 5.21 -13.05 5.18
N ALA A 186 4.27 -13.96 4.89
CA ALA A 186 3.31 -14.43 5.88
C ALA A 186 4.01 -15.07 7.11
N ASP A 187 5.14 -15.76 6.89
CA ASP A 187 5.93 -16.36 7.97
C ASP A 187 6.54 -15.30 8.90
N ASP A 188 6.94 -14.14 8.36
CA ASP A 188 7.42 -13.03 9.19
C ASP A 188 6.31 -12.49 10.10
N VAL A 189 5.06 -12.43 9.61
CA VAL A 189 3.89 -12.04 10.43
C VAL A 189 3.65 -13.06 11.52
N TYR A 190 3.69 -14.35 11.17
CA TYR A 190 3.55 -15.42 12.17
C TYR A 190 4.65 -15.39 13.23
N ALA A 191 5.90 -15.19 12.82
CA ALA A 191 7.04 -15.09 13.74
C ALA A 191 6.92 -13.89 14.70
N GLU A 192 6.42 -12.74 14.22
CA GLU A 192 6.31 -11.51 15.01
C GLU A 192 5.09 -11.51 15.94
N TYR A 193 3.93 -12.00 15.46
CA TYR A 193 2.65 -11.89 16.17
C TYR A 193 2.09 -13.21 16.67
N GLY A 194 2.59 -14.36 16.20
CA GLY A 194 2.05 -15.68 16.49
C GLY A 194 0.65 -15.91 15.89
N ILE A 195 0.34 -15.24 14.80
CA ILE A 195 -0.96 -15.25 14.10
C ILE A 195 -0.70 -15.50 12.62
N LEU A 196 -1.54 -16.29 11.97
CA LEU A 196 -1.50 -16.38 10.51
C LEU A 196 -1.82 -15.02 9.88
N ALA A 197 -1.16 -14.69 8.80
CA ALA A 197 -1.32 -13.41 8.11
C ALA A 197 -2.80 -13.15 7.72
N GLU A 198 -3.49 -14.18 7.24
CA GLU A 198 -4.92 -14.14 6.86
C GLU A 198 -5.84 -13.76 8.04
N ASN A 199 -5.42 -14.06 9.27
CA ASN A 199 -6.17 -13.74 10.49
C ASN A 199 -5.79 -12.39 11.10
N PHE A 200 -4.84 -11.66 10.50
CA PHE A 200 -4.32 -10.41 11.05
C PHE A 200 -5.40 -9.33 11.19
N GLY A 201 -6.29 -9.22 10.20
CA GLY A 201 -7.43 -8.29 10.25
C GLY A 201 -8.39 -8.60 11.41
N ILE A 202 -8.67 -9.90 11.67
CA ILE A 202 -9.51 -10.32 12.81
C ILE A 202 -8.83 -9.95 14.14
N ALA A 203 -7.53 -10.18 14.23
CA ALA A 203 -6.78 -9.80 15.42
C ALA A 203 -6.80 -8.28 15.67
N LYS A 204 -6.69 -7.46 14.62
CA LYS A 204 -6.87 -6.01 14.72
C LYS A 204 -8.28 -5.61 15.13
N ALA A 205 -9.31 -6.28 14.63
CA ALA A 205 -10.69 -6.01 15.03
C ALA A 205 -10.91 -6.20 16.54
N VAL A 206 -10.26 -7.21 17.14
CA VAL A 206 -10.32 -7.47 18.58
C VAL A 206 -9.41 -6.52 19.36
N CYS A 207 -8.15 -6.36 18.94
CA CYS A 207 -7.15 -5.57 19.66
C CYS A 207 -7.34 -4.07 19.49
N GLY A 208 -8.05 -3.63 18.44
CA GLY A 208 -8.15 -2.24 18.04
C GLY A 208 -6.92 -1.74 17.26
N ASP A 209 -7.00 -0.49 16.83
CA ASP A 209 -5.92 0.26 16.19
C ASP A 209 -5.88 1.68 16.71
N PRO A 210 -4.98 1.99 17.66
CA PRO A 210 -4.82 3.35 18.18
C PRO A 210 -4.41 4.37 17.12
N THR A 211 -3.70 3.94 16.06
CA THR A 211 -3.25 4.83 14.98
C THR A 211 -4.44 5.38 14.20
N ASP A 212 -5.48 4.57 14.04
CA ASP A 212 -6.70 4.92 13.33
C ASP A 212 -7.85 5.30 14.27
N ASN A 213 -7.54 5.47 15.57
CA ASN A 213 -8.53 5.78 16.61
C ASN A 213 -9.62 4.70 16.74
N VAL A 214 -9.29 3.44 16.48
CA VAL A 214 -10.21 2.32 16.62
C VAL A 214 -9.96 1.63 17.97
N PRO A 215 -10.89 1.75 18.94
CA PRO A 215 -10.74 1.14 20.25
C PRO A 215 -10.90 -0.38 20.15
N GLY A 216 -10.01 -1.13 20.81
CA GLY A 216 -10.13 -2.58 20.95
C GLY A 216 -10.82 -3.02 22.22
N VAL A 217 -11.00 -4.33 22.37
CA VAL A 217 -11.49 -4.94 23.60
C VAL A 217 -10.51 -4.66 24.75
N PRO A 218 -10.98 -4.10 25.88
CA PRO A 218 -10.09 -3.66 26.95
C PRO A 218 -9.17 -4.76 27.49
N ARG A 219 -7.88 -4.45 27.59
CA ARG A 219 -6.82 -5.34 28.09
C ARG A 219 -6.58 -6.57 27.23
N ILE A 220 -6.95 -6.55 25.96
CA ILE A 220 -6.64 -7.60 24.99
C ILE A 220 -5.72 -7.01 23.93
N GLY A 221 -4.47 -7.43 23.94
CA GLY A 221 -3.51 -7.19 22.87
C GLY A 221 -3.17 -8.50 22.15
N PHE A 222 -2.39 -8.44 21.09
CA PHE A 222 -2.02 -9.58 20.26
C PHE A 222 -1.54 -10.78 21.08
N LYS A 223 -0.63 -10.60 22.04
CA LYS A 223 -0.10 -11.70 22.89
C LYS A 223 -1.18 -12.38 23.72
N THR A 224 -2.14 -11.61 24.27
CA THR A 224 -3.26 -12.16 25.04
C THR A 224 -4.20 -12.90 24.10
N LEU A 225 -4.50 -12.30 22.95
CA LEU A 225 -5.41 -12.87 21.96
C LEU A 225 -4.88 -14.23 21.45
N THR A 226 -3.62 -14.30 21.01
CA THR A 226 -3.01 -15.53 20.50
C THR A 226 -2.95 -16.65 21.53
N LYS A 227 -2.80 -16.31 22.82
CA LYS A 227 -2.79 -17.29 23.91
C LYS A 227 -4.17 -17.90 24.14
N HIS A 228 -5.25 -17.12 24.02
CA HIS A 228 -6.60 -17.52 24.40
C HIS A 228 -7.51 -17.89 23.22
N ILE A 229 -7.14 -17.55 21.98
CA ILE A 229 -7.86 -17.91 20.74
C ILE A 229 -6.90 -18.66 19.80
N PRO A 230 -6.71 -19.98 20.02
CA PRO A 230 -5.76 -20.78 19.21
C PRO A 230 -6.07 -20.81 17.72
N LEU A 231 -7.34 -20.66 17.33
CA LEU A 231 -7.79 -20.64 15.93
C LEU A 231 -6.96 -19.68 15.06
N LEU A 232 -6.60 -18.50 15.60
CA LEU A 232 -5.83 -17.51 14.87
C LEU A 232 -4.40 -17.95 14.49
N ARG A 233 -3.91 -19.02 15.11
CA ARG A 233 -2.56 -19.55 14.92
C ARG A 233 -2.51 -20.78 14.01
N CYS A 234 -3.60 -21.53 13.97
CA CYS A 234 -3.58 -22.89 13.42
C CYS A 234 -4.21 -22.98 12.03
N GLU A 235 -5.17 -22.10 11.73
CA GLU A 235 -5.93 -22.15 10.48
C GLU A 235 -6.44 -20.76 10.09
N ALA A 236 -6.65 -20.56 8.79
CA ALA A 236 -7.39 -19.42 8.30
C ALA A 236 -8.83 -19.49 8.82
N THR A 237 -9.30 -18.48 9.53
CA THR A 237 -10.60 -18.49 10.20
C THR A 237 -11.42 -17.27 9.84
N VAL A 238 -12.71 -17.29 10.16
CA VAL A 238 -13.59 -16.14 10.00
C VAL A 238 -13.97 -15.55 11.35
N LEU A 239 -14.35 -14.29 11.37
CA LEU A 239 -14.69 -13.58 12.60
C LEU A 239 -15.73 -14.33 13.44
N ASP A 240 -16.77 -14.87 12.81
CA ASP A 240 -17.84 -15.58 13.52
C ASP A 240 -17.37 -16.79 14.30
N ASP A 241 -16.36 -17.50 13.80
CA ASP A 241 -15.83 -18.68 14.50
C ASP A 241 -14.99 -18.26 15.71
N VAL A 242 -14.26 -17.13 15.60
CA VAL A 242 -13.56 -16.52 16.74
C VAL A 242 -14.56 -16.07 17.82
N LEU A 243 -15.67 -15.45 17.44
CA LEU A 243 -16.71 -15.02 18.37
C LEU A 243 -17.44 -16.20 19.02
N LYS A 244 -17.77 -17.26 18.27
CA LYS A 244 -18.33 -18.52 18.79
C LYS A 244 -17.38 -19.20 19.79
N TYR A 245 -16.09 -19.25 19.43
CA TYR A 245 -15.06 -19.77 20.32
C TYR A 245 -15.00 -18.99 21.64
N ALA A 246 -14.98 -17.65 21.56
CA ALA A 246 -14.99 -16.78 22.74
C ALA A 246 -16.24 -17.00 23.61
N ALA A 247 -17.42 -17.11 22.98
CA ALA A 247 -18.68 -17.39 23.67
C ALA A 247 -18.68 -18.75 24.40
N SER A 248 -18.15 -19.80 23.77
CA SER A 248 -18.08 -21.14 24.40
C SER A 248 -17.09 -21.22 25.56
N HIS A 249 -16.03 -20.40 25.55
CA HIS A 249 -14.99 -20.40 26.59
C HIS A 249 -15.11 -19.23 27.59
N ARG A 250 -16.21 -18.46 27.56
CA ARG A 250 -16.39 -17.26 28.40
C ARG A 250 -16.36 -17.55 29.90
N GLN A 251 -16.75 -18.73 30.32
CA GLN A 251 -16.75 -19.10 31.75
C GLN A 251 -15.36 -19.51 32.27
N SER A 252 -14.49 -20.03 31.39
CA SER A 252 -13.17 -20.53 31.73
C SER A 252 -12.03 -19.56 31.42
N SER A 253 -12.28 -18.53 30.60
CA SER A 253 -11.29 -17.58 30.12
C SER A 253 -11.79 -16.15 30.20
N LEU A 254 -11.16 -15.34 31.07
CA LEU A 254 -11.50 -13.91 31.18
C LEU A 254 -11.32 -13.13 29.86
N PRO A 255 -10.28 -13.34 29.03
CA PRO A 255 -10.20 -12.75 27.70
C PRO A 255 -11.37 -13.14 26.81
N CYS A 256 -11.76 -14.41 26.77
CA CYS A 256 -12.93 -14.86 26.00
C CYS A 256 -14.23 -14.21 26.49
N ALA A 257 -14.41 -14.09 27.80
CA ALA A 257 -15.56 -13.39 28.38
C ALA A 257 -15.63 -11.92 27.94
N ARG A 258 -14.50 -11.22 27.87
CA ARG A 258 -14.44 -9.82 27.40
C ARG A 258 -14.76 -9.70 25.90
N ILE A 259 -14.16 -10.58 25.06
CA ILE A 259 -14.45 -10.61 23.62
C ILE A 259 -15.95 -10.85 23.37
N TRP A 260 -16.54 -11.80 24.11
CA TRP A 260 -17.95 -12.08 24.03
C TRP A 260 -18.82 -10.91 24.48
N ALA A 261 -18.45 -10.23 25.57
CA ALA A 261 -19.19 -9.07 26.10
C ALA A 261 -19.13 -7.88 25.11
N ASP A 262 -18.03 -7.70 24.42
CA ASP A 262 -17.80 -6.61 23.47
C ASP A 262 -17.98 -7.04 21.99
N GLU A 263 -18.78 -8.09 21.73
CA GLU A 263 -18.97 -8.64 20.38
C GLU A 263 -19.34 -7.56 19.35
N GLN A 264 -20.26 -6.64 19.71
CA GLN A 264 -20.67 -5.57 18.79
C GLN A 264 -19.52 -4.61 18.43
N LEU A 265 -18.67 -4.31 19.40
CA LEU A 265 -17.44 -3.53 19.18
C LEU A 265 -16.53 -4.24 18.17
N VAL A 266 -16.30 -5.56 18.36
CA VAL A 266 -15.43 -6.36 17.49
C VAL A 266 -16.01 -6.43 16.08
N ARG A 267 -17.32 -6.63 15.93
CA ARG A 267 -17.99 -6.65 14.61
C ARG A 267 -17.88 -5.30 13.90
N ARG A 268 -18.11 -4.19 14.60
CA ARG A 268 -17.91 -2.85 14.05
C ARG A 268 -16.46 -2.64 13.61
N ASN A 269 -15.50 -3.00 14.46
CA ASN A 269 -14.08 -2.85 14.17
C ASN A 269 -13.67 -3.69 12.96
N TRP A 270 -14.21 -4.90 12.80
CA TRP A 270 -13.99 -5.72 11.62
C TRP A 270 -14.36 -4.99 10.34
N GLU A 271 -15.53 -4.33 10.32
CA GLU A 271 -15.95 -3.52 9.17
C GLU A 271 -15.05 -2.31 8.90
N LEU A 272 -14.30 -1.85 9.91
CA LEU A 272 -13.34 -0.74 9.77
C LEU A 272 -11.97 -1.21 9.26
N VAL A 273 -11.52 -2.41 9.66
CA VAL A 273 -10.13 -2.84 9.43
C VAL A 273 -9.97 -3.88 8.33
N LYS A 274 -11.04 -4.56 7.93
CA LYS A 274 -10.95 -5.60 6.89
C LYS A 274 -10.59 -5.00 5.53
N LEU A 275 -9.69 -5.66 4.83
CA LEU A 275 -9.29 -5.36 3.46
C LEU A 275 -9.82 -6.47 2.54
N ASP A 276 -11.05 -6.33 2.11
CA ASP A 276 -11.72 -7.28 1.23
C ASP A 276 -12.28 -6.60 -0.04
N ILE A 277 -12.80 -7.42 -0.94
CA ILE A 277 -13.36 -6.96 -2.22
C ILE A 277 -14.61 -6.09 -2.07
N SER A 278 -15.29 -6.14 -0.92
CA SER A 278 -16.51 -5.38 -0.66
C SER A 278 -16.24 -3.92 -0.34
N SER A 279 -14.99 -3.55 -0.13
CA SER A 279 -14.57 -2.19 0.25
C SER A 279 -14.67 -1.19 -0.90
N LEU A 280 -14.65 -1.66 -2.17
CA LEU A 280 -14.74 -0.78 -3.35
C LEU A 280 -16.11 -0.86 -4.03
N PRO A 281 -16.71 0.30 -4.40
CA PRO A 281 -17.87 0.34 -5.27
C PRO A 281 -17.58 -0.24 -6.66
N ALA A 282 -18.56 -0.94 -7.27
CA ALA A 282 -18.38 -1.61 -8.56
C ALA A 282 -17.87 -0.68 -9.69
N ALA A 283 -18.34 0.57 -9.72
CA ALA A 283 -17.90 1.56 -10.72
C ALA A 283 -16.38 1.87 -10.56
N ARG A 284 -15.86 1.90 -9.33
CA ARG A 284 -14.43 2.12 -9.06
C ARG A 284 -13.59 0.90 -9.39
N SER A 285 -14.12 -0.30 -9.12
CA SER A 285 -13.52 -1.55 -9.55
C SER A 285 -13.35 -1.60 -11.08
N ALA A 286 -14.39 -1.24 -11.84
CA ALA A 286 -14.33 -1.18 -13.30
C ALA A 286 -13.27 -0.16 -13.81
N GLN A 287 -13.17 1.01 -13.18
CA GLN A 287 -12.16 2.02 -13.48
C GLN A 287 -10.74 1.48 -13.28
N ILE A 288 -10.49 0.81 -12.14
CA ILE A 288 -9.21 0.18 -11.84
C ILE A 288 -8.86 -0.88 -12.90
N THR A 289 -9.82 -1.76 -13.22
CA THR A 289 -9.65 -2.78 -14.25
C THR A 289 -9.27 -2.16 -15.59
N SER A 290 -9.95 -1.09 -16.01
CA SER A 290 -9.65 -0.40 -17.27
C SER A 290 -8.21 0.15 -17.31
N VAL A 291 -7.74 0.75 -16.21
CA VAL A 291 -6.36 1.27 -16.13
C VAL A 291 -5.34 0.14 -16.20
N LEU A 292 -5.54 -0.95 -15.46
CA LEU A 292 -4.57 -2.05 -15.38
C LEU A 292 -4.57 -2.95 -16.63
N SER A 293 -5.65 -2.95 -17.41
CA SER A 293 -5.74 -3.68 -18.69
C SER A 293 -5.02 -2.98 -19.84
N ALA A 294 -4.72 -1.69 -19.69
CA ALA A 294 -3.96 -0.94 -20.69
C ALA A 294 -2.47 -1.28 -20.61
N ASP A 295 -1.77 -1.08 -21.71
CA ASP A 295 -0.31 -1.15 -21.74
C ASP A 295 0.29 -0.07 -20.81
N ALA A 296 1.47 -0.34 -20.25
CA ALA A 296 2.21 0.69 -19.51
C ALA A 296 2.44 1.94 -20.40
N PRO A 297 2.32 3.15 -19.85
CA PRO A 297 2.64 4.37 -20.58
C PRO A 297 4.03 4.33 -21.20
N ALA A 298 4.23 5.10 -22.28
CA ALA A 298 5.56 5.30 -22.83
C ALA A 298 6.43 6.09 -21.85
N LEU A 299 7.73 5.85 -21.90
CA LEU A 299 8.70 6.69 -21.19
C LEU A 299 8.92 7.99 -21.99
N ASP A 300 8.52 9.10 -21.40
CA ASP A 300 8.71 10.44 -21.97
C ASP A 300 9.70 11.26 -21.13
N ILE A 301 10.96 11.17 -21.51
CA ILE A 301 12.06 11.86 -20.81
C ILE A 301 11.97 13.38 -20.97
N VAL A 302 11.45 13.87 -22.08
CA VAL A 302 11.28 15.32 -22.31
C VAL A 302 10.27 15.86 -21.32
N GLY A 303 9.13 15.19 -21.15
CA GLY A 303 8.12 15.55 -20.16
C GLY A 303 8.65 15.48 -18.72
N VAL A 304 9.43 14.45 -18.39
CA VAL A 304 10.11 14.39 -17.07
C VAL A 304 11.02 15.59 -16.86
N CYS A 305 11.89 15.92 -17.83
CA CYS A 305 12.80 17.06 -17.73
C CYS A 305 12.05 18.40 -17.62
N GLN A 306 10.94 18.55 -18.34
CA GLN A 306 10.11 19.75 -18.26
C GLN A 306 9.53 19.94 -16.86
N ILE A 307 8.95 18.90 -16.25
CA ILE A 307 8.43 18.97 -14.87
C ILE A 307 9.55 19.33 -13.89
N LEU A 308 10.74 18.72 -14.02
CA LEU A 308 11.87 19.04 -13.15
C LEU A 308 12.34 20.48 -13.30
N ALA A 309 12.34 21.03 -14.53
CA ALA A 309 12.68 22.43 -14.79
C ALA A 309 11.64 23.38 -14.20
N ASP A 310 10.34 23.08 -14.38
CA ASP A 310 9.24 23.88 -13.84
C ASP A 310 9.29 23.93 -12.30
N GLU A 311 9.69 22.82 -11.66
CA GLU A 311 9.89 22.74 -10.21
C GLU A 311 11.24 23.31 -9.74
N GLY A 312 12.07 23.80 -10.65
CA GLY A 312 13.38 24.40 -10.33
C GLY A 312 14.38 23.42 -9.73
N THR A 313 14.45 22.19 -10.25
CA THR A 313 15.38 21.16 -9.72
C THR A 313 16.07 20.38 -10.81
N SER A 314 17.35 20.06 -10.57
CA SER A 314 18.16 19.11 -11.35
C SER A 314 18.61 17.91 -10.52
N ASN A 315 18.10 17.76 -9.29
CA ASN A 315 18.57 16.76 -8.32
C ASN A 315 18.04 15.35 -8.57
N LEU A 316 17.67 15.03 -9.80
CA LEU A 316 17.28 13.67 -10.20
C LEU A 316 18.26 13.15 -11.26
N ASN A 317 18.76 11.93 -11.08
CA ASN A 317 19.56 11.26 -12.11
C ASN A 317 18.65 10.74 -13.22
N VAL A 318 18.44 11.60 -14.24
CA VAL A 318 17.54 11.30 -15.39
C VAL A 318 18.06 10.10 -16.19
N SER A 319 19.39 9.94 -16.31
CA SER A 319 19.99 8.81 -17.03
C SER A 319 19.67 7.47 -16.34
N GLU A 320 19.81 7.40 -15.02
CA GLU A 320 19.45 6.24 -14.23
C GLU A 320 17.95 5.94 -14.32
N LEU A 321 17.10 6.98 -14.21
CA LEU A 321 15.66 6.85 -14.39
C LEU A 321 15.33 6.27 -15.76
N THR A 322 15.92 6.82 -16.82
CA THR A 322 15.71 6.36 -18.20
C THR A 322 16.07 4.88 -18.33
N THR A 323 17.27 4.49 -17.89
CA THR A 323 17.73 3.09 -17.97
C THR A 323 16.83 2.16 -17.15
N THR A 324 16.40 2.59 -15.97
CA THR A 324 15.55 1.78 -15.09
C THR A 324 14.17 1.59 -15.68
N PHE A 325 13.54 2.64 -16.17
CA PHE A 325 12.12 2.58 -16.54
C PHE A 325 11.88 2.22 -18.01
N ALA A 326 12.86 2.37 -18.91
CA ALA A 326 12.71 1.97 -20.32
C ALA A 326 12.22 0.51 -20.48
N ARG A 327 12.60 -0.38 -19.56
CA ARG A 327 12.21 -1.81 -19.59
C ARG A 327 10.72 -2.06 -19.34
N TYR A 328 9.97 -1.07 -18.82
CA TYR A 328 8.54 -1.23 -18.51
C TYR A 328 7.62 -0.63 -19.58
N ALA A 329 8.15 0.16 -20.52
CA ALA A 329 7.36 0.78 -21.58
C ALA A 329 6.64 -0.27 -22.43
N GLY A 330 5.32 -0.13 -22.57
CA GLY A 330 4.49 -1.07 -23.33
C GLY A 330 4.29 -2.45 -22.68
N CYS A 331 4.78 -2.69 -21.47
CA CYS A 331 4.53 -3.94 -20.74
C CYS A 331 3.07 -4.09 -20.34
N ARG A 332 2.65 -5.35 -20.07
CA ARG A 332 1.34 -5.72 -19.49
C ARG A 332 1.52 -6.46 -18.19
N ILE A 333 0.63 -6.21 -17.23
CA ILE A 333 0.65 -6.84 -15.91
C ILE A 333 -0.51 -7.80 -15.66
N MET A 334 -1.60 -7.62 -16.39
CA MET A 334 -2.75 -8.53 -16.34
C MET A 334 -2.59 -9.74 -17.24
#